data_c457c3eb11cc7aa3a797bf82d9942506
#
_entry.id   c457c3eb11cc7aa3a797bf82d9942506
#
_cell.length_a   1.000
_cell.length_b   1.000
_cell.length_c   1.000
_cell.angle_alpha   90.00
_cell.angle_beta   90.00
_cell.angle_gamma   90.00
#
_symmetry.space_group_name_H-M   'P 1'
#
loop_
_entity.id
_entity.type
_entity.pdbx_description
1 polymer ?
#
loop_
_entity_poly.entity_id
_entity_poly.type
_entity_poly.pdbx_seq_one_letter_code
_entity_poly.pdbx_strand_id
1 'polypeptide(L)'
;MLALLPTPLWPAGVISLFEGEMADRPEGGVKAHKRFVLLVVAILTVFFTAPSHAFELAPFKDHLFAYPRILQQSEGGDYRVVDYQEMRDINGRDAVPERRVQGRYVSTEIRRLQRDLAIRTSAGNIRHFAVGATENARVITVYLHGQGGNRHQGVNDFTFGGNFNRIKNLMGRNGGLYLSPDFSDFAERGAREITALVAYYAARSPQAPIFIACGSMGGALCWRLAMSGPFAGRIGGLLLLGSFWDDSFLNSPAFHNRVPVFFGHGSHDSVFPVEKQEAFFRAIGEKAPGYPARFVRFETGTHGTPIRMTDWRDTLNWMLSRRP
;
A
#
# COMPACT_ATOMS: atom_id res chain seq x y z
N MET A 1 52.20 -4.88 0.06
CA MET A 1 52.15 -6.19 -0.64
C MET A 1 50.74 -6.26 -1.28
N LEU A 2 50.66 -5.83 -2.54
CA LEU A 2 49.39 -5.80 -3.32
C LEU A 2 49.14 -7.22 -3.86
N ALA A 3 47.91 -7.70 -3.66
CA ALA A 3 47.43 -8.90 -4.37
C ALA A 3 46.30 -8.50 -5.30
N LEU A 4 46.56 -8.67 -6.58
CA LEU A 4 45.69 -8.44 -7.73
C LEU A 4 44.57 -9.53 -7.79
N LEU A 5 43.33 -9.13 -8.00
CA LEU A 5 42.22 -10.01 -8.38
C LEU A 5 42.18 -10.21 -9.90
N PRO A 6 41.83 -11.40 -10.39
CA PRO A 6 41.81 -11.69 -11.84
C PRO A 6 40.47 -11.25 -12.46
N THR A 7 40.56 -10.67 -13.67
CA THR A 7 39.47 -10.38 -14.59
C THR A 7 38.96 -11.66 -15.28
N PRO A 8 37.66 -11.79 -15.58
CA PRO A 8 37.17 -12.92 -16.36
C PRO A 8 37.36 -12.68 -17.86
N LEU A 9 37.95 -13.66 -18.50
CA LEU A 9 38.14 -13.81 -19.93
C LEU A 9 36.81 -14.11 -20.64
N TRP A 10 36.48 -13.34 -21.66
CA TRP A 10 35.47 -13.68 -22.66
C TRP A 10 36.11 -14.55 -23.75
N PRO A 11 35.45 -15.60 -24.25
CA PRO A 11 35.96 -16.34 -25.40
C PRO A 11 35.70 -15.57 -26.70
N ALA A 12 36.75 -15.27 -27.40
CA ALA A 12 36.73 -14.85 -28.79
C ALA A 12 36.46 -16.09 -29.68
N GLY A 13 35.54 -15.96 -30.60
CA GLY A 13 35.35 -16.96 -31.62
C GLY A 13 33.94 -16.99 -32.16
N VAL A 14 33.67 -16.22 -33.21
CA VAL A 14 32.98 -16.59 -34.44
C VAL A 14 32.97 -15.35 -35.36
N ILE A 15 34.06 -15.15 -36.06
CA ILE A 15 34.10 -14.41 -37.34
C ILE A 15 34.91 -15.28 -38.29
N SER A 16 34.23 -16.00 -39.16
CA SER A 16 34.71 -16.42 -40.45
C SER A 16 33.63 -17.27 -41.12
N LEU A 17 33.08 -16.75 -42.15
CA LEU A 17 32.58 -17.47 -43.32
C LEU A 17 31.61 -16.57 -44.08
N PHE A 18 32.10 -15.86 -45.03
CA PHE A 18 31.48 -15.58 -46.32
C PHE A 18 32.42 -14.64 -47.12
N GLU A 19 33.51 -15.23 -47.62
CA GLU A 19 34.10 -14.82 -48.88
C GLU A 19 33.66 -15.85 -49.92
N GLY A 20 32.98 -15.39 -50.95
CA GLY A 20 32.45 -16.26 -51.99
C GLY A 20 31.75 -15.45 -53.07
N GLU A 21 32.52 -15.07 -54.11
CA GLU A 21 32.15 -14.84 -55.52
C GLU A 21 31.19 -13.68 -55.87
N MET A 22 31.83 -12.67 -56.48
CA MET A 22 31.18 -11.74 -57.40
C MET A 22 30.72 -12.47 -58.66
N ALA A 23 29.42 -12.41 -58.94
CA ALA A 23 28.83 -12.63 -60.25
C ALA A 23 27.86 -11.50 -60.57
N ASP A 24 28.03 -11.01 -61.77
CA ASP A 24 27.47 -9.85 -62.44
C ASP A 24 25.91 -9.77 -62.50
N ARG A 25 25.37 -8.58 -62.10
CA ARG A 25 24.19 -7.86 -62.59
C ARG A 25 22.76 -8.52 -62.65
N PRO A 26 21.66 -7.71 -62.55
CA PRO A 26 21.42 -6.34 -63.06
C PRO A 26 20.77 -5.33 -62.08
N GLU A 27 20.90 -4.06 -62.39
CA GLU A 27 20.27 -2.91 -61.76
C GLU A 27 18.75 -3.00 -61.80
N GLY A 28 18.10 -3.10 -60.63
CA GLY A 28 16.64 -3.09 -60.52
C GLY A 28 16.07 -3.29 -59.13
N GLY A 29 16.85 -3.75 -58.14
CA GLY A 29 16.31 -4.26 -56.87
C GLY A 29 16.28 -3.30 -55.67
N VAL A 30 16.85 -2.08 -55.75
CA VAL A 30 17.12 -1.25 -54.55
C VAL A 30 15.85 -0.54 -54.00
N LYS A 31 14.80 -0.33 -54.82
CA LYS A 31 13.56 0.34 -54.35
C LYS A 31 12.61 -0.58 -53.63
N ALA A 32 12.61 -1.87 -53.88
CA ALA A 32 11.71 -2.82 -53.23
C ALA A 32 12.21 -3.21 -51.81
N HIS A 33 13.52 -3.33 -51.60
CA HIS A 33 14.10 -3.68 -50.29
C HIS A 33 13.94 -2.57 -49.25
N LYS A 34 14.02 -1.29 -49.61
CA LYS A 34 13.80 -0.17 -48.69
C LYS A 34 12.35 -0.06 -48.21
N ARG A 35 11.38 -0.42 -49.08
CA ARG A 35 9.96 -0.43 -48.67
C ARG A 35 9.62 -1.63 -47.79
N PHE A 36 10.26 -2.78 -47.98
CA PHE A 36 10.02 -3.97 -47.15
C PHE A 36 10.62 -3.83 -45.75
N VAL A 37 11.83 -3.27 -45.63
CA VAL A 37 12.49 -3.00 -44.34
C VAL A 37 11.71 -1.91 -43.54
N LEU A 38 11.19 -0.87 -44.20
CA LEU A 38 10.34 0.15 -43.57
C LEU A 38 9.00 -0.41 -43.12
N LEU A 39 8.42 -1.35 -43.86
CA LEU A 39 7.15 -2.00 -43.45
C LEU A 39 7.32 -2.96 -42.26
N VAL A 40 8.43 -3.70 -42.20
CA VAL A 40 8.75 -4.60 -41.09
C VAL A 40 9.10 -3.81 -39.81
N VAL A 41 9.81 -2.69 -39.93
CA VAL A 41 10.07 -1.79 -38.79
C VAL A 41 8.80 -1.10 -38.31
N ALA A 42 7.88 -0.71 -39.21
CA ALA A 42 6.58 -0.12 -38.84
C ALA A 42 5.66 -1.15 -38.15
N ILE A 43 5.70 -2.42 -38.55
CA ILE A 43 4.91 -3.49 -37.91
C ILE A 43 5.49 -3.87 -36.54
N LEU A 44 6.80 -3.82 -36.33
CA LEU A 44 7.46 -4.08 -35.03
C LEU A 44 7.23 -2.95 -34.01
N THR A 45 6.98 -1.72 -34.45
CA THR A 45 6.69 -0.61 -33.52
C THR A 45 5.23 -0.52 -33.06
N VAL A 46 4.30 -1.22 -33.70
CA VAL A 46 2.89 -1.23 -33.32
C VAL A 46 2.56 -2.26 -32.22
N PHE A 47 3.47 -3.20 -31.93
CA PHE A 47 3.20 -4.29 -30.96
C PHE A 47 3.63 -4.02 -29.51
N PHE A 48 4.09 -2.81 -29.14
CA PHE A 48 4.61 -2.55 -27.79
C PHE A 48 3.87 -1.49 -26.97
N THR A 49 2.64 -1.17 -27.28
CA THR A 49 1.81 -0.38 -26.38
C THR A 49 0.55 -1.16 -25.98
N ALA A 50 0.73 -2.31 -25.34
CA ALA A 50 -0.33 -2.79 -24.47
C ALA A 50 -0.40 -1.79 -23.30
N PRO A 51 -1.58 -1.17 -23.02
CA PRO A 51 -1.69 -0.35 -21.83
C PRO A 51 -1.37 -1.26 -20.63
N SER A 52 -0.28 -0.95 -19.95
CA SER A 52 0.01 -1.54 -18.66
C SER A 52 -1.16 -1.14 -17.76
N HIS A 53 -2.17 -2.01 -17.62
CA HIS A 53 -3.19 -1.81 -16.62
C HIS A 53 -2.48 -1.73 -15.28
N ALA A 54 -2.47 -0.54 -14.67
CA ALA A 54 -1.95 -0.36 -13.33
C ALA A 54 -2.60 -1.41 -12.42
N PHE A 55 -1.81 -2.04 -11.56
CA PHE A 55 -2.31 -3.04 -10.63
C PHE A 55 -3.43 -2.46 -9.76
N GLU A 56 -4.58 -3.08 -9.78
CA GLU A 56 -5.74 -2.74 -8.97
C GLU A 56 -6.20 -3.97 -8.17
N LEU A 57 -6.62 -3.75 -6.92
CA LEU A 57 -7.20 -4.80 -6.09
C LEU A 57 -8.57 -5.20 -6.63
N ALA A 58 -8.76 -6.48 -6.92
CA ALA A 58 -10.05 -7.04 -7.29
C ALA A 58 -11.06 -6.92 -6.13
N PRO A 59 -12.36 -6.83 -6.42
CA PRO A 59 -13.39 -6.62 -5.40
C PRO A 59 -13.55 -7.82 -4.45
N PHE A 60 -13.89 -7.49 -3.20
CA PHE A 60 -14.30 -8.46 -2.20
C PHE A 60 -15.33 -7.86 -1.24
N LYS A 61 -16.58 -8.29 -1.35
CA LYS A 61 -17.71 -7.83 -0.51
C LYS A 61 -17.89 -6.31 -0.49
N ASP A 62 -17.55 -5.60 -1.55
CA ASP A 62 -17.51 -4.13 -1.60
C ASP A 62 -18.84 -3.51 -1.20
N HIS A 63 -19.97 -4.08 -1.65
CA HIS A 63 -21.31 -3.61 -1.30
C HIS A 63 -21.62 -3.60 0.22
N LEU A 64 -20.88 -4.38 1.04
CA LEU A 64 -21.01 -4.41 2.49
C LEU A 64 -20.11 -3.39 3.19
N PHE A 65 -19.10 -2.87 2.50
CA PHE A 65 -18.06 -2.02 3.09
C PHE A 65 -17.90 -0.66 2.40
N ALA A 66 -18.60 -0.44 1.28
CA ALA A 66 -18.68 0.88 0.67
C ALA A 66 -19.28 1.90 1.64
N TYR A 67 -18.88 3.16 1.51
CA TYR A 67 -19.46 4.22 2.33
C TYR A 67 -20.97 4.31 2.09
N PRO A 68 -21.77 4.35 3.17
CA PRO A 68 -23.25 4.31 3.04
C PRO A 68 -23.80 5.48 2.22
N ARG A 69 -23.25 6.68 2.46
CA ARG A 69 -23.62 7.91 1.76
C ARG A 69 -22.53 8.96 1.94
N ILE A 70 -22.24 9.71 0.91
CA ILE A 70 -21.39 10.90 0.97
C ILE A 70 -22.30 12.11 1.20
N LEU A 71 -22.14 12.78 2.34
CA LEU A 71 -22.91 13.98 2.71
C LEU A 71 -22.33 15.23 2.03
N GLN A 72 -20.98 15.29 1.95
CA GLN A 72 -20.26 16.39 1.33
C GLN A 72 -19.01 15.85 0.66
N GLN A 73 -18.66 16.46 -0.48
CA GLN A 73 -17.41 16.19 -1.19
C GLN A 73 -16.84 17.50 -1.71
N SER A 74 -15.53 17.69 -1.53
CA SER A 74 -14.78 18.83 -2.05
C SER A 74 -13.37 18.43 -2.48
N GLU A 75 -12.55 19.38 -2.95
CA GLU A 75 -11.18 19.17 -3.37
C GLU A 75 -11.03 18.03 -4.41
N GLY A 76 -11.89 18.06 -5.44
CA GLY A 76 -11.89 17.03 -6.48
C GLY A 76 -12.24 15.62 -6.00
N GLY A 77 -12.84 15.51 -4.80
CA GLY A 77 -13.18 14.22 -4.18
C GLY A 77 -12.17 13.73 -3.15
N ASP A 78 -11.12 14.51 -2.88
CA ASP A 78 -10.11 14.15 -1.89
C ASP A 78 -10.49 14.55 -0.45
N TYR A 79 -11.51 15.41 -0.25
CA TYR A 79 -12.18 15.59 1.03
C TYR A 79 -13.62 15.07 0.96
N ARG A 80 -14.01 14.18 1.87
CA ARG A 80 -15.35 13.56 1.92
C ARG A 80 -15.88 13.53 3.36
N VAL A 81 -17.16 13.89 3.51
CA VAL A 81 -17.92 13.66 4.74
C VAL A 81 -18.87 12.50 4.50
N VAL A 82 -18.70 11.44 5.28
CA VAL A 82 -19.45 10.18 5.16
C VAL A 82 -20.52 10.12 6.25
N ASP A 83 -21.74 9.78 5.87
CA ASP A 83 -22.86 9.52 6.79
C ASP A 83 -22.58 8.24 7.60
N TYR A 84 -22.16 8.41 8.85
CA TYR A 84 -22.01 7.32 9.81
C TYR A 84 -23.17 7.37 10.83
N GLN A 85 -23.76 6.24 11.11
CA GLN A 85 -24.84 6.10 12.09
C GLN A 85 -24.62 4.85 12.95
N GLU A 86 -24.50 5.01 14.26
CA GLU A 86 -24.22 3.89 15.16
C GLU A 86 -25.24 2.77 15.04
N MET A 87 -26.54 3.10 14.95
CA MET A 87 -27.62 2.12 14.80
C MET A 87 -27.49 1.27 13.53
N ARG A 88 -27.04 1.85 12.43
CA ARG A 88 -26.83 1.15 11.16
C ARG A 88 -25.48 0.43 11.13
N ASP A 89 -24.41 1.12 11.50
CA ASP A 89 -23.03 0.72 11.21
C ASP A 89 -22.36 -0.08 12.35
N ILE A 90 -22.96 -0.05 13.56
CA ILE A 90 -22.61 -0.97 14.66
C ILE A 90 -23.78 -1.91 14.92
N ASN A 91 -24.90 -1.40 15.41
CA ASN A 91 -25.99 -2.27 15.90
C ASN A 91 -26.64 -3.10 14.79
N GLY A 92 -26.73 -2.56 13.56
CA GLY A 92 -27.24 -3.27 12.39
C GLY A 92 -26.23 -4.26 11.76
N ARG A 93 -24.96 -4.17 12.11
CA ARG A 93 -23.88 -5.02 11.57
C ARG A 93 -23.38 -6.05 12.57
N ASP A 94 -23.34 -5.73 13.84
CA ASP A 94 -22.80 -6.57 14.91
C ASP A 94 -23.91 -7.36 15.61
N ALA A 95 -23.59 -8.56 16.06
CA ALA A 95 -24.40 -9.27 17.02
C ALA A 95 -24.19 -8.68 18.42
N VAL A 96 -25.30 -8.40 19.12
CA VAL A 96 -25.30 -7.87 20.49
C VAL A 96 -25.30 -9.06 21.47
N PRO A 97 -24.61 -9.01 22.64
CA PRO A 97 -23.85 -7.88 23.22
C PRO A 97 -22.38 -7.77 22.84
N GLU A 98 -21.82 -8.72 22.12
CA GLU A 98 -20.37 -8.94 21.99
C GLU A 98 -19.70 -8.00 20.95
N ARG A 99 -20.45 -7.16 20.27
CA ARG A 99 -19.97 -6.33 19.14
C ARG A 99 -19.13 -7.12 18.13
N ARG A 100 -19.57 -8.34 17.85
CA ARG A 100 -19.01 -9.22 16.82
C ARG A 100 -19.85 -9.06 15.57
N VAL A 101 -19.19 -8.72 14.48
CA VAL A 101 -19.89 -8.57 13.21
C VAL A 101 -20.55 -9.87 12.74
N GLN A 102 -21.71 -9.75 12.12
CA GLN A 102 -22.47 -10.88 11.57
C GLN A 102 -21.67 -11.63 10.50
N GLY A 103 -21.89 -12.94 10.34
CA GLY A 103 -21.14 -13.82 9.45
C GLY A 103 -21.12 -13.39 7.98
N ARG A 104 -22.14 -12.68 7.49
CA ARG A 104 -22.18 -12.17 6.11
C ARG A 104 -21.01 -11.24 5.76
N TYR A 105 -20.45 -10.51 6.75
CA TYR A 105 -19.31 -9.61 6.57
C TYR A 105 -17.96 -10.35 6.55
N VAL A 106 -17.90 -11.59 7.00
CA VAL A 106 -16.68 -12.34 7.25
C VAL A 106 -16.52 -13.50 6.26
N SER A 107 -15.28 -13.81 5.85
CA SER A 107 -14.90 -15.07 5.23
C SER A 107 -13.67 -15.62 5.95
N THR A 108 -13.86 -16.70 6.70
CA THR A 108 -12.80 -17.28 7.55
C THR A 108 -11.86 -18.20 6.79
N GLU A 109 -12.12 -18.53 5.52
CA GLU A 109 -11.21 -19.29 4.67
C GLU A 109 -9.82 -18.68 4.57
N ILE A 110 -9.72 -17.35 4.72
CA ILE A 110 -8.45 -16.62 4.72
C ILE A 110 -7.51 -17.10 5.84
N ARG A 111 -8.02 -17.70 6.91
CA ARG A 111 -7.21 -18.22 8.03
C ARG A 111 -6.20 -19.27 7.57
N ARG A 112 -6.46 -20.02 6.51
CA ARG A 112 -5.51 -20.98 5.93
C ARG A 112 -4.21 -20.33 5.45
N LEU A 113 -4.26 -19.05 5.11
CA LEU A 113 -3.10 -18.24 4.69
C LEU A 113 -2.50 -17.42 5.84
N GLN A 114 -3.06 -17.50 7.05
CA GLN A 114 -2.61 -16.76 8.22
C GLN A 114 -1.60 -17.58 9.03
N ARG A 115 -0.46 -16.96 9.34
CA ARG A 115 0.62 -17.57 10.13
C ARG A 115 1.02 -16.63 11.27
N ASP A 116 1.19 -17.15 12.47
CA ASP A 116 1.82 -16.45 13.61
C ASP A 116 3.32 -16.75 13.54
N LEU A 117 4.12 -15.74 13.24
CA LEU A 117 5.54 -15.85 12.96
C LEU A 117 6.37 -15.01 13.90
N ALA A 118 7.65 -15.39 14.04
CA ALA A 118 8.66 -14.57 14.65
C ALA A 118 9.89 -14.54 13.75
N ILE A 119 10.38 -13.34 13.42
CA ILE A 119 11.61 -13.18 12.65
C ILE A 119 12.68 -12.55 13.49
N ARG A 120 13.91 -13.06 13.35
CA ARG A 120 15.08 -12.46 13.99
C ARG A 120 15.69 -11.43 13.06
N THR A 121 15.82 -10.19 13.55
CA THR A 121 16.37 -9.05 12.83
C THR A 121 17.45 -8.34 13.65
N SER A 122 18.11 -7.35 13.06
CA SER A 122 19.03 -6.46 13.81
C SER A 122 18.32 -5.64 14.90
N ALA A 123 17.00 -5.42 14.77
CA ALA A 123 16.19 -4.72 15.78
C ALA A 123 15.64 -5.65 16.88
N GLY A 124 15.88 -6.96 16.78
CA GLY A 124 15.41 -7.96 17.73
C GLY A 124 14.54 -9.05 17.09
N ASN A 125 13.83 -9.79 17.93
CA ASN A 125 12.89 -10.81 17.51
C ASN A 125 11.48 -10.21 17.41
N ILE A 126 10.93 -10.14 16.19
CA ILE A 126 9.66 -9.47 15.92
C ILE A 126 8.57 -10.51 15.67
N ARG A 127 7.62 -10.59 16.61
CA ARG A 127 6.41 -11.42 16.45
C ARG A 127 5.37 -10.69 15.64
N HIS A 128 4.75 -11.39 14.69
CA HIS A 128 3.75 -10.81 13.82
C HIS A 128 2.86 -11.88 13.19
N PHE A 129 1.66 -11.50 12.81
CA PHE A 129 0.88 -12.28 11.86
C PHE A 129 1.22 -11.86 10.43
N ALA A 130 1.38 -12.87 9.57
CA ALA A 130 1.46 -12.71 8.11
C ALA A 130 0.29 -13.45 7.47
N VAL A 131 -0.42 -12.77 6.56
CA VAL A 131 -1.57 -13.35 5.85
C VAL A 131 -1.38 -13.14 4.34
N GLY A 132 -1.29 -14.22 3.58
CA GLY A 132 -1.08 -14.19 2.13
C GLY A 132 0.33 -14.57 1.70
N ALA A 133 0.83 -13.93 0.64
CA ALA A 133 2.10 -14.25 -0.02
C ALA A 133 3.29 -13.63 0.74
N THR A 134 4.10 -14.45 1.41
CA THR A 134 5.29 -14.00 2.15
C THR A 134 6.50 -13.74 1.24
N GLU A 135 6.42 -14.14 -0.02
CA GLU A 135 7.42 -13.91 -1.08
C GLU A 135 6.68 -13.58 -2.37
N ASN A 136 7.29 -12.77 -3.23
CA ASN A 136 6.71 -12.33 -4.50
C ASN A 136 5.30 -11.73 -4.36
N ALA A 137 5.03 -11.07 -3.23
CA ALA A 137 3.79 -10.37 -3.02
C ALA A 137 3.63 -9.24 -4.05
N ARG A 138 2.42 -9.06 -4.57
CA ARG A 138 2.10 -7.97 -5.49
C ARG A 138 1.87 -6.64 -4.77
N VAL A 139 1.52 -6.69 -3.49
CA VAL A 139 1.25 -5.55 -2.60
C VAL A 139 1.47 -5.99 -1.16
N ILE A 140 1.98 -5.11 -0.32
CA ILE A 140 2.14 -5.35 1.12
C ILE A 140 1.34 -4.30 1.87
N THR A 141 0.52 -4.72 2.84
CA THR A 141 -0.17 -3.82 3.78
C THR A 141 0.21 -4.20 5.21
N VAL A 142 0.62 -3.21 5.99
CA VAL A 142 0.99 -3.39 7.41
C VAL A 142 -0.01 -2.61 8.26
N TYR A 143 -0.57 -3.23 9.30
CA TYR A 143 -1.39 -2.55 10.28
C TYR A 143 -0.64 -2.41 11.59
N LEU A 144 -0.49 -1.17 12.06
CA LEU A 144 0.12 -0.82 13.35
C LEU A 144 -0.98 -0.42 14.33
N HIS A 145 -1.13 -1.20 15.38
CA HIS A 145 -2.18 -1.01 16.40
C HIS A 145 -1.96 0.26 17.25
N GLY A 146 -2.99 0.71 17.93
CA GLY A 146 -2.93 1.79 18.92
C GLY A 146 -2.49 1.31 20.30
N GLN A 147 -2.56 2.23 21.27
CA GLN A 147 -2.21 1.95 22.67
C GLN A 147 -3.07 0.80 23.25
N GLY A 148 -2.45 -0.09 23.99
CA GLY A 148 -3.08 -1.27 24.56
C GLY A 148 -3.38 -2.40 23.56
N GLY A 149 -3.11 -2.20 22.27
CA GLY A 149 -3.23 -3.23 21.24
C GLY A 149 -2.03 -4.16 21.18
N ASN A 150 -2.13 -5.14 20.29
CA ASN A 150 -1.06 -6.05 19.92
C ASN A 150 -1.36 -6.66 18.55
N ARG A 151 -0.47 -7.53 18.04
CA ARG A 151 -0.62 -8.18 16.72
C ARG A 151 -1.95 -8.89 16.49
N HIS A 152 -2.64 -9.36 17.54
CA HIS A 152 -3.92 -10.05 17.44
C HIS A 152 -5.08 -9.13 17.02
N GLN A 153 -5.00 -7.83 17.32
CA GLN A 153 -6.04 -6.88 16.95
C GLN A 153 -6.26 -6.85 15.44
N GLY A 154 -5.18 -6.69 14.66
CA GLY A 154 -5.25 -6.57 13.20
C GLY A 154 -5.65 -7.85 12.47
N VAL A 155 -5.70 -9.00 13.14
CA VAL A 155 -6.13 -10.27 12.53
C VAL A 155 -7.45 -10.79 13.06
N ASN A 156 -8.11 -10.07 13.97
CA ASN A 156 -9.41 -10.46 14.48
C ASN A 156 -10.48 -10.32 13.38
N ASP A 157 -11.13 -11.44 13.04
CA ASP A 157 -12.10 -11.48 11.94
C ASP A 157 -13.41 -10.75 12.25
N PHE A 158 -13.76 -10.59 13.52
CA PHE A 158 -15.10 -10.19 13.93
C PHE A 158 -15.20 -8.79 14.56
N THR A 159 -14.09 -8.25 15.04
CA THR A 159 -14.08 -6.89 15.61
C THR A 159 -14.02 -5.83 14.51
N PHE A 160 -14.30 -4.59 14.89
CA PHE A 160 -14.32 -3.46 13.97
C PHE A 160 -15.14 -3.73 12.69
N GLY A 161 -16.35 -4.30 12.88
CA GLY A 161 -17.26 -4.56 11.77
C GLY A 161 -16.75 -5.56 10.72
N GLY A 162 -15.77 -6.42 11.07
CA GLY A 162 -15.13 -7.36 10.14
C GLY A 162 -14.11 -6.72 9.19
N ASN A 163 -13.71 -5.47 9.43
CA ASN A 163 -12.87 -4.74 8.48
C ASN A 163 -11.43 -5.29 8.43
N PHE A 164 -10.93 -5.89 9.51
CA PHE A 164 -9.67 -6.64 9.46
C PHE A 164 -9.81 -7.95 8.66
N ASN A 165 -10.94 -8.64 8.74
CA ASN A 165 -11.19 -9.80 7.87
C ASN A 165 -11.21 -9.37 6.40
N ARG A 166 -11.81 -8.21 6.10
CA ARG A 166 -11.85 -7.67 4.73
C ARG A 166 -10.46 -7.42 4.18
N ILE A 167 -9.58 -6.68 4.88
CA ILE A 167 -8.22 -6.40 4.36
C ILE A 167 -7.39 -7.67 4.19
N LYS A 168 -7.49 -8.65 5.11
CA LYS A 168 -6.85 -9.96 4.94
C LYS A 168 -7.30 -10.65 3.65
N ASN A 169 -8.61 -10.70 3.39
CA ASN A 169 -9.16 -11.29 2.19
C ASN A 169 -8.76 -10.54 0.91
N LEU A 170 -8.76 -9.20 0.94
CA LEU A 170 -8.28 -8.40 -0.18
C LEU A 170 -6.82 -8.73 -0.51
N MET A 171 -5.93 -8.78 0.48
CA MET A 171 -4.54 -9.14 0.25
C MET A 171 -4.39 -10.58 -0.27
N GLY A 172 -4.98 -11.55 0.40
CA GLY A 172 -4.85 -12.95 0.00
C GLY A 172 -5.40 -13.26 -1.40
N ARG A 173 -6.49 -12.61 -1.81
CA ARG A 173 -7.11 -12.79 -3.14
C ARG A 173 -6.34 -12.10 -4.27
N ASN A 174 -5.53 -11.11 -3.95
CA ASN A 174 -4.79 -10.31 -4.93
C ASN A 174 -3.28 -10.66 -4.97
N GLY A 175 -2.87 -11.80 -4.40
CA GLY A 175 -1.46 -12.17 -4.32
C GLY A 175 -0.64 -11.21 -3.44
N GLY A 176 -1.28 -10.53 -2.51
CA GLY A 176 -0.66 -9.60 -1.57
C GLY A 176 -0.30 -10.23 -0.25
N LEU A 177 0.34 -9.44 0.61
CA LEU A 177 0.71 -9.76 1.98
C LEU A 177 0.10 -8.75 2.94
N TYR A 178 -0.57 -9.23 3.98
CA TYR A 178 -1.00 -8.43 5.11
C TYR A 178 -0.19 -8.78 6.35
N LEU A 179 0.30 -7.75 7.07
CA LEU A 179 1.11 -7.91 8.28
C LEU A 179 0.43 -7.19 9.46
N SER A 180 0.43 -7.85 10.62
CA SER A 180 0.03 -7.27 11.90
C SER A 180 1.09 -7.62 12.94
N PRO A 181 2.06 -6.74 13.24
CA PRO A 181 3.15 -6.97 14.18
C PRO A 181 2.84 -6.57 15.62
N ASP A 182 3.60 -7.17 16.55
CA ASP A 182 3.94 -6.56 17.83
C ASP A 182 5.11 -5.60 17.62
N PHE A 183 5.20 -4.59 18.47
CA PHE A 183 6.35 -3.68 18.60
C PHE A 183 6.47 -3.17 20.03
N SER A 184 7.68 -2.76 20.42
CA SER A 184 8.01 -2.47 21.82
C SER A 184 7.42 -1.16 22.34
N ASP A 185 7.35 -0.13 21.49
CA ASP A 185 6.88 1.20 21.85
C ASP A 185 6.40 1.97 20.60
N PHE A 186 5.83 3.16 20.83
CA PHE A 186 5.45 4.10 19.76
C PHE A 186 6.56 5.12 19.45
N ALA A 187 7.81 4.80 19.80
CA ALA A 187 8.96 5.67 19.65
C ALA A 187 10.03 5.03 18.72
N GLU A 188 11.28 5.40 18.89
CA GLU A 188 12.38 5.00 18.02
C GLU A 188 12.63 3.48 17.98
N ARG A 189 12.42 2.78 19.09
CA ARG A 189 12.62 1.34 19.12
C ARG A 189 11.59 0.62 18.30
N GLY A 190 10.30 0.94 18.51
CA GLY A 190 9.21 0.39 17.69
C GLY A 190 9.36 0.74 16.22
N ALA A 191 9.78 1.97 15.88
CA ALA A 191 10.03 2.37 14.50
C ALA A 191 11.14 1.53 13.85
N ARG A 192 12.25 1.25 14.56
CA ARG A 192 13.32 0.36 14.07
C ARG A 192 12.82 -1.08 13.87
N GLU A 193 12.01 -1.60 14.80
CA GLU A 193 11.42 -2.94 14.70
C GLU A 193 10.52 -3.04 13.46
N ILE A 194 9.62 -2.08 13.23
CA ILE A 194 8.75 -2.06 12.06
C ILE A 194 9.54 -1.89 10.77
N THR A 195 10.54 -1.01 10.75
CA THR A 195 11.44 -0.84 9.59
C THR A 195 12.12 -2.16 9.24
N ALA A 196 12.66 -2.89 10.23
CA ALA A 196 13.31 -4.17 10.00
C ALA A 196 12.34 -5.26 9.50
N LEU A 197 11.12 -5.32 10.06
CA LEU A 197 10.08 -6.24 9.60
C LEU A 197 9.71 -5.97 8.14
N VAL A 198 9.46 -4.71 7.82
CA VAL A 198 9.05 -4.32 6.46
C VAL A 198 10.19 -4.54 5.47
N ALA A 199 11.43 -4.21 5.83
CA ALA A 199 12.61 -4.47 5.00
C ALA A 199 12.77 -5.97 4.68
N TYR A 200 12.51 -6.83 5.67
CA TYR A 200 12.55 -8.29 5.49
C TYR A 200 11.59 -8.78 4.39
N TYR A 201 10.35 -8.30 4.39
CA TYR A 201 9.37 -8.68 3.37
C TYR A 201 9.55 -7.93 2.05
N ALA A 202 9.99 -6.68 2.09
CA ALA A 202 10.33 -5.90 0.91
C ALA A 202 11.46 -6.53 0.09
N ALA A 203 12.47 -7.13 0.74
CA ALA A 203 13.53 -7.85 0.06
C ALA A 203 13.03 -9.11 -0.67
N ARG A 204 11.95 -9.74 -0.16
CA ARG A 204 11.31 -10.92 -0.77
C ARG A 204 10.25 -10.57 -1.80
N SER A 205 9.84 -9.31 -1.85
CA SER A 205 8.83 -8.79 -2.78
C SER A 205 9.27 -7.41 -3.29
N PRO A 206 10.35 -7.34 -4.10
CA PRO A 206 11.04 -6.09 -4.44
C PRO A 206 10.17 -5.13 -5.26
N GLN A 207 9.16 -5.61 -5.96
CA GLN A 207 8.24 -4.79 -6.75
C GLN A 207 6.97 -4.38 -5.99
N ALA A 208 6.72 -4.95 -4.81
CA ALA A 208 5.49 -4.68 -4.06
C ALA A 208 5.46 -3.24 -3.51
N PRO A 209 4.41 -2.46 -3.77
CA PRO A 209 4.13 -1.26 -2.99
C PRO A 209 3.80 -1.62 -1.55
N ILE A 210 4.21 -0.77 -0.61
CA ILE A 210 4.04 -1.01 0.82
C ILE A 210 3.14 0.07 1.39
N PHE A 211 1.98 -0.34 1.91
CA PHE A 211 1.03 0.54 2.57
C PHE A 211 1.08 0.31 4.08
N ILE A 212 1.14 1.40 4.85
CA ILE A 212 1.20 1.36 6.30
C ILE A 212 -0.05 2.01 6.86
N ALA A 213 -0.88 1.23 7.53
CA ALA A 213 -2.10 1.69 8.18
C ALA A 213 -1.88 1.75 9.69
N CYS A 214 -2.16 2.89 10.28
CA CYS A 214 -1.86 3.21 11.67
C CYS A 214 -3.13 3.60 12.40
N GLY A 215 -3.54 2.79 13.38
CA GLY A 215 -4.66 3.11 14.27
C GLY A 215 -4.21 3.90 15.49
N SER A 216 -4.89 5.02 15.80
CA SER A 216 -4.66 5.77 17.03
C SER A 216 -3.18 6.11 17.26
N MET A 217 -2.61 5.77 18.41
CA MET A 217 -1.19 5.96 18.74
C MET A 217 -0.22 5.30 17.75
N GLY A 218 -0.65 4.31 16.97
CA GLY A 218 0.16 3.73 15.88
C GLY A 218 0.64 4.78 14.87
N GLY A 219 -0.04 5.91 14.74
CA GLY A 219 0.37 7.03 13.91
C GLY A 219 1.74 7.61 14.26
N ALA A 220 2.17 7.51 15.52
CA ALA A 220 3.52 7.91 15.90
C ALA A 220 4.60 7.13 15.12
N LEU A 221 4.35 5.85 14.86
CA LEU A 221 5.24 5.03 14.05
C LEU A 221 5.12 5.37 12.56
N CYS A 222 3.90 5.63 12.06
CA CYS A 222 3.71 6.10 10.68
C CYS A 222 4.55 7.34 10.38
N TRP A 223 4.51 8.35 11.25
CA TRP A 223 5.27 9.59 11.08
C TRP A 223 6.78 9.36 11.18
N ARG A 224 7.26 8.52 12.11
CA ARG A 224 8.67 8.15 12.18
C ARG A 224 9.17 7.42 10.94
N LEU A 225 8.36 6.52 10.40
CA LEU A 225 8.67 5.83 9.14
C LEU A 225 8.71 6.79 7.96
N ALA A 226 7.85 7.80 7.93
CA ALA A 226 7.86 8.86 6.92
C ALA A 226 9.16 9.69 6.96
N MET A 227 9.74 9.86 8.15
CA MET A 227 11.03 10.56 8.35
C MET A 227 12.25 9.70 7.99
N SER A 228 12.11 8.38 7.84
CA SER A 228 13.20 7.46 7.52
C SER A 228 13.54 7.50 6.03
N GLY A 229 14.59 8.23 5.65
CA GLY A 229 14.99 8.45 4.26
C GLY A 229 15.12 7.17 3.41
N PRO A 230 15.86 6.14 3.84
CA PRO A 230 16.04 4.91 3.07
C PRO A 230 14.73 4.13 2.85
N PHE A 231 13.77 4.29 3.76
CA PHE A 231 12.49 3.60 3.74
C PHE A 231 11.40 4.38 3.00
N ALA A 232 11.43 5.72 3.06
CA ALA A 232 10.42 6.59 2.46
C ALA A 232 10.17 6.31 0.97
N GLY A 233 11.22 6.00 0.19
CA GLY A 233 11.12 5.65 -1.22
C GLY A 233 10.42 4.32 -1.52
N ARG A 234 10.15 3.50 -0.50
CA ARG A 234 9.45 2.21 -0.62
C ARG A 234 7.99 2.28 -0.15
N ILE A 235 7.61 3.35 0.53
CA ILE A 235 6.24 3.54 1.03
C ILE A 235 5.34 3.89 -0.16
N GLY A 236 4.33 3.07 -0.39
CA GLY A 236 3.28 3.30 -1.38
C GLY A 236 2.14 4.16 -0.87
N GLY A 237 2.02 4.32 0.45
CA GLY A 237 1.02 5.18 1.11
C GLY A 237 0.95 4.97 2.61
N LEU A 238 0.48 6.02 3.31
CA LEU A 238 0.22 6.04 4.75
C LEU A 238 -1.28 6.22 5.01
N LEU A 239 -1.86 5.39 5.87
CA LEU A 239 -3.26 5.48 6.28
C LEU A 239 -3.34 5.77 7.78
N LEU A 240 -3.83 6.95 8.13
CA LEU A 240 -4.01 7.41 9.52
C LEU A 240 -5.48 7.22 9.91
N LEU A 241 -5.75 6.26 10.80
CA LEU A 241 -7.10 5.83 11.16
C LEU A 241 -7.42 6.26 12.61
N GLY A 242 -8.11 7.38 12.80
CA GLY A 242 -8.35 7.98 14.11
C GLY A 242 -7.02 8.26 14.82
N SER A 243 -6.08 8.86 14.13
CA SER A 243 -4.73 9.10 14.63
C SER A 243 -4.46 10.61 14.73
N PHE A 244 -3.35 10.96 15.36
CA PHE A 244 -2.93 12.35 15.47
C PHE A 244 -2.10 12.83 14.27
N TRP A 245 -1.88 14.14 14.20
CA TRP A 245 -1.06 14.79 13.19
C TRP A 245 0.38 14.99 13.71
N ASP A 246 1.31 15.19 12.79
CA ASP A 246 2.69 15.56 13.10
C ASP A 246 3.22 16.49 12.00
N ASP A 247 3.38 17.77 12.33
CA ASP A 247 3.80 18.79 11.38
C ASP A 247 5.21 18.54 10.81
N SER A 248 6.03 17.73 11.48
CA SER A 248 7.35 17.34 10.98
C SER A 248 7.25 16.57 9.65
N PHE A 249 6.12 15.91 9.39
CA PHE A 249 5.86 15.23 8.11
C PHE A 249 6.04 16.16 6.91
N LEU A 250 5.66 17.43 7.03
CA LEU A 250 5.77 18.42 5.95
C LEU A 250 7.21 18.67 5.47
N ASN A 251 8.21 18.22 6.22
CA ASN A 251 9.62 18.29 5.87
C ASN A 251 10.25 16.89 5.70
N SER A 252 9.44 15.84 5.73
CA SER A 252 9.92 14.47 5.66
C SER A 252 10.34 14.05 4.26
N PRO A 253 11.23 13.05 4.12
CA PRO A 253 11.51 12.40 2.84
C PRO A 253 10.25 11.82 2.18
N ALA A 254 9.30 11.28 2.94
CA ALA A 254 8.03 10.79 2.40
C ALA A 254 7.19 11.92 1.78
N PHE A 255 7.16 13.10 2.40
CA PHE A 255 6.47 14.26 1.84
C PHE A 255 7.13 14.72 0.53
N HIS A 256 8.46 14.83 0.49
CA HIS A 256 9.19 15.20 -0.73
C HIS A 256 9.00 14.17 -1.87
N ASN A 257 8.91 12.90 -1.54
CA ASN A 257 8.61 11.83 -2.49
C ASN A 257 7.11 11.73 -2.84
N ARG A 258 6.27 12.66 -2.36
CA ARG A 258 4.82 12.70 -2.60
C ARG A 258 4.11 11.38 -2.27
N VAL A 259 4.52 10.73 -1.18
CA VAL A 259 3.87 9.49 -0.69
C VAL A 259 2.40 9.77 -0.38
N PRO A 260 1.44 9.05 -0.98
CA PRO A 260 0.02 9.27 -0.71
C PRO A 260 -0.33 9.12 0.76
N VAL A 261 -1.16 10.03 1.28
CA VAL A 261 -1.64 9.98 2.68
C VAL A 261 -3.17 9.97 2.72
N PHE A 262 -3.71 9.01 3.43
CA PHE A 262 -5.14 8.91 3.72
C PHE A 262 -5.40 9.18 5.20
N PHE A 263 -6.37 10.03 5.48
CA PHE A 263 -6.89 10.31 6.81
C PHE A 263 -8.32 9.82 6.93
N GLY A 264 -8.58 8.88 7.83
CA GLY A 264 -9.92 8.51 8.25
C GLY A 264 -10.15 9.00 9.67
N HIS A 265 -11.18 9.82 9.93
CA HIS A 265 -11.40 10.42 11.24
C HIS A 265 -12.88 10.52 11.60
N GLY A 266 -13.22 10.23 12.86
CA GLY A 266 -14.56 10.43 13.39
C GLY A 266 -14.78 11.88 13.82
N SER A 267 -15.93 12.48 13.48
CA SER A 267 -16.18 13.88 13.88
C SER A 267 -16.40 14.07 15.38
N HIS A 268 -16.74 13.01 16.11
CA HIS A 268 -16.85 12.98 17.56
C HIS A 268 -15.69 12.21 18.21
N ASP A 269 -14.50 12.25 17.62
CA ASP A 269 -13.31 11.67 18.23
C ASP A 269 -12.91 12.49 19.46
N SER A 270 -13.06 11.90 20.64
CA SER A 270 -12.73 12.53 21.92
C SER A 270 -11.24 12.40 22.31
N VAL A 271 -10.45 11.65 21.53
CA VAL A 271 -9.01 11.44 21.79
C VAL A 271 -8.18 12.40 20.95
N PHE A 272 -8.47 12.48 19.65
CA PHE A 272 -7.81 13.39 18.72
C PHE A 272 -8.85 14.26 18.02
N PRO A 273 -8.89 15.57 18.28
CA PRO A 273 -9.88 16.48 17.66
C PRO A 273 -9.80 16.45 16.14
N VAL A 274 -10.95 16.24 15.47
CA VAL A 274 -11.03 16.17 14.01
C VAL A 274 -10.57 17.47 13.34
N GLU A 275 -10.85 18.61 13.96
CA GLU A 275 -10.48 19.94 13.42
C GLU A 275 -8.96 20.09 13.27
N LYS A 276 -8.20 19.50 14.18
CA LYS A 276 -6.73 19.50 14.11
C LYS A 276 -6.23 18.64 12.96
N GLN A 277 -6.84 17.47 12.77
CA GLN A 277 -6.48 16.58 11.68
C GLN A 277 -6.86 17.18 10.31
N GLU A 278 -8.04 17.84 10.22
CA GLU A 278 -8.45 18.58 9.02
C GLU A 278 -7.53 19.76 8.73
N ALA A 279 -7.13 20.51 9.74
CA ALA A 279 -6.18 21.63 9.57
C ALA A 279 -4.84 21.12 9.03
N PHE A 280 -4.36 19.97 9.53
CA PHE A 280 -3.14 19.36 9.03
C PHE A 280 -3.28 18.87 7.58
N PHE A 281 -4.41 18.24 7.23
CA PHE A 281 -4.71 17.87 5.84
C PHE A 281 -4.66 19.09 4.90
N ARG A 282 -5.25 20.21 5.30
CA ARG A 282 -5.20 21.46 4.51
C ARG A 282 -3.79 22.02 4.39
N ALA A 283 -3.01 22.00 5.48
CA ALA A 283 -1.61 22.45 5.47
C ALA A 283 -0.75 21.65 4.49
N ILE A 284 -1.02 20.36 4.30
CA ILE A 284 -0.38 19.54 3.26
C ILE A 284 -0.67 20.10 1.86
N GLY A 285 -1.93 20.40 1.57
CA GLY A 285 -2.36 20.94 0.27
C GLY A 285 -1.83 22.35 0.01
N GLU A 286 -1.80 23.21 1.04
CA GLU A 286 -1.25 24.56 0.98
C GLU A 286 0.27 24.55 0.70
N LYS A 287 1.01 23.67 1.39
CA LYS A 287 2.46 23.55 1.20
C LYS A 287 2.83 22.93 -0.14
N ALA A 288 2.04 22.00 -0.64
CA ALA A 288 2.29 21.32 -1.92
C ALA A 288 0.97 21.13 -2.70
N PRO A 289 0.57 22.09 -3.53
CA PRO A 289 -0.64 21.97 -4.34
C PRO A 289 -0.66 20.67 -5.16
N GLY A 290 -1.81 19.99 -5.13
CA GLY A 290 -1.99 18.69 -5.78
C GLY A 290 -1.23 17.54 -5.09
N TYR A 291 -0.83 17.69 -3.83
CA TYR A 291 -0.29 16.56 -3.05
C TYR A 291 -1.34 15.45 -2.95
N PRO A 292 -0.97 14.17 -3.11
CA PRO A 292 -1.92 13.06 -3.01
C PRO A 292 -2.31 12.80 -1.54
N ALA A 293 -3.16 13.65 -0.99
CA ALA A 293 -3.77 13.49 0.31
C ALA A 293 -5.28 13.31 0.17
N ARG A 294 -5.87 12.42 0.97
CA ARG A 294 -7.32 12.23 1.02
C ARG A 294 -7.79 12.20 2.47
N PHE A 295 -8.88 12.92 2.74
CA PHE A 295 -9.54 12.97 4.05
C PHE A 295 -10.95 12.39 3.96
N VAL A 296 -11.28 11.46 4.86
CA VAL A 296 -12.62 10.94 5.04
C VAL A 296 -13.05 11.17 6.49
N ARG A 297 -13.97 12.14 6.66
CA ARG A 297 -14.63 12.43 7.92
C ARG A 297 -15.86 11.56 8.07
N PHE A 298 -15.92 10.77 9.10
CA PHE A 298 -17.11 10.00 9.47
C PHE A 298 -17.97 10.85 10.42
N GLU A 299 -19.09 11.38 9.92
CA GLU A 299 -19.95 12.29 10.67
C GLU A 299 -20.59 11.54 11.86
N THR A 300 -20.57 12.13 13.04
CA THR A 300 -20.92 11.52 14.35
C THR A 300 -20.05 10.33 14.77
N GLY A 301 -19.06 9.94 13.97
CA GLY A 301 -18.15 8.83 14.27
C GLY A 301 -17.22 9.15 15.44
N THR A 302 -16.90 8.13 16.24
CA THR A 302 -15.98 8.20 17.40
C THR A 302 -14.58 7.73 17.03
N HIS A 303 -13.67 7.65 18.02
CA HIS A 303 -12.27 7.27 17.84
C HIS A 303 -12.04 5.93 17.09
N GLY A 304 -12.85 4.91 17.33
CA GLY A 304 -12.73 3.60 16.67
C GLY A 304 -13.39 3.51 15.29
N THR A 305 -14.19 4.51 14.91
CA THR A 305 -14.98 4.49 13.67
C THR A 305 -14.13 4.37 12.41
N PRO A 306 -13.00 5.07 12.26
CA PRO A 306 -12.17 4.95 11.06
C PRO A 306 -11.66 3.54 10.78
N ILE A 307 -11.27 2.79 11.81
CA ILE A 307 -10.81 1.39 11.63
C ILE A 307 -11.99 0.52 11.14
N ARG A 308 -13.20 0.75 11.65
CA ARG A 308 -14.41 0.03 11.26
C ARG A 308 -14.87 0.34 9.84
N MET A 309 -14.81 1.61 9.45
CA MET A 309 -15.52 2.14 8.29
C MET A 309 -14.65 2.38 7.06
N THR A 310 -13.33 2.43 7.18
CA THR A 310 -12.45 2.66 6.03
C THR A 310 -12.71 1.62 4.93
N ASP A 311 -13.07 2.10 3.74
CA ASP A 311 -13.10 1.27 2.55
C ASP A 311 -11.67 1.00 2.07
N TRP A 312 -11.13 -0.15 2.50
CA TRP A 312 -9.76 -0.54 2.17
C TRP A 312 -9.50 -0.60 0.67
N ARG A 313 -10.45 -1.12 -0.12
CA ARG A 313 -10.25 -1.28 -1.55
C ARG A 313 -10.23 0.06 -2.28
N ASP A 314 -11.21 0.94 -2.00
CA ASP A 314 -11.22 2.30 -2.57
C ASP A 314 -9.95 3.06 -2.20
N THR A 315 -9.56 3.01 -0.92
CA THR A 315 -8.39 3.74 -0.42
C THR A 315 -7.09 3.22 -1.04
N LEU A 316 -6.87 1.90 -1.05
CA LEU A 316 -5.63 1.33 -1.59
C LEU A 316 -5.53 1.47 -3.12
N ASN A 317 -6.64 1.30 -3.85
CA ASN A 317 -6.65 1.52 -5.30
C ASN A 317 -6.42 2.99 -5.65
N TRP A 318 -6.99 3.92 -4.87
CA TRP A 318 -6.66 5.34 -5.02
C TRP A 318 -5.17 5.59 -4.80
N MET A 319 -4.56 5.06 -3.75
CA MET A 319 -3.12 5.21 -3.51
C MET A 319 -2.29 4.59 -4.63
N LEU A 320 -2.68 3.41 -5.12
CA LEU A 320 -2.01 2.74 -6.25
C LEU A 320 -2.03 3.60 -7.51
N SER A 321 -3.13 4.33 -7.78
CA SER A 321 -3.26 5.22 -8.93
C SER A 321 -2.46 6.54 -8.80
N ARG A 322 -1.96 6.88 -7.60
CA ARG A 322 -1.21 8.11 -7.30
C ARG A 322 0.31 7.88 -7.22
N ARG A 323 0.76 6.65 -7.41
CA ARG A 323 2.19 6.36 -7.45
C ARG A 323 2.81 6.92 -8.73
N PRO A 324 4.02 7.49 -8.65
CA PRO A 324 4.76 7.96 -9.80
C PRO A 324 5.14 6.83 -10.75
#